data_4ee8ad01d7c48ba8c2d2043a5a20d75c
#
_entry.id   4ee8ad01d7c48ba8c2d2043a5a20d75c
#
_cell.length_a   1.000
_cell.length_b   1.000
_cell.length_c   1.000
_cell.angle_alpha   90.00
_cell.angle_beta   90.00
_cell.angle_gamma   90.00
#
_symmetry.space_group_name_H-M   'P 1'
#
loop_
_entity.id
_entity.type
_entity.pdbx_description
1 polymer ?
#
loop_
_entity_poly.entity_id
_entity_poly.type
_entity_poly.pdbx_seq_one_letter_code
_entity_poly.pdbx_strand_id
1 'polypeptide(L)'
;DGEHDRVVALGGLHILGTERHESRRIDNQLRGRAGRQGDPGSSQFFISMEDDLLRIFGGERMKMLSSRLGMDEDTPLDAKLLTSQIENAQKRMESRNYEIRKHVLQYDDVMNQQRELIYKQRRQVLEGENVHDNIVSMIEQLIEGAVAHECSNPDPALWQLDSLADYLGRLCVPPTEITGHEDELRKLNKDQIKERLLNISLELYRKREEQLTAYGHDMRELERAFLLHSVDRRWMDHIDAMDQLRDGIGLRAFAQRDPINEYKMESYDMFEEMVRLIREDTVRLLFLAHIEDRNAQRRRAVAAITGTNDVKNSSAMEKAAKSSRQEGARPVKADKKPGRNDPCPCGSGKKYKNCCGRNE
;
A
#
# COMPACT_ATOMS: atom_id res chain seq x y z
N ASP A 1 -9.79 9.55 51.61
CA ASP A 1 -8.67 9.88 52.54
C ASP A 1 -8.57 8.89 53.70
N GLY A 2 -9.63 8.61 54.47
CA GLY A 2 -9.55 7.71 55.61
C GLY A 2 -9.23 6.23 55.30
N GLU A 3 -9.49 5.75 54.10
CA GLU A 3 -9.12 4.40 53.66
C GLU A 3 -7.62 4.33 53.30
N HIS A 4 -7.09 5.36 52.65
CA HIS A 4 -5.67 5.50 52.36
C HIS A 4 -4.82 5.48 53.64
N ASP A 5 -5.19 6.28 54.64
CA ASP A 5 -4.46 6.37 55.91
C ASP A 5 -4.45 5.02 56.66
N ARG A 6 -5.54 4.26 56.56
CA ARG A 6 -5.62 2.90 57.15
C ARG A 6 -4.69 1.93 56.42
N VAL A 7 -4.62 1.99 55.07
CA VAL A 7 -3.73 1.14 54.27
C VAL A 7 -2.26 1.47 54.56
N VAL A 8 -1.91 2.76 54.63
CA VAL A 8 -0.57 3.23 55.00
C VAL A 8 -0.17 2.73 56.39
N ALA A 9 -1.07 2.83 57.38
CA ALA A 9 -0.83 2.35 58.74
C ALA A 9 -0.62 0.83 58.86
N LEU A 10 -1.15 0.05 57.89
CA LEU A 10 -0.94 -1.40 57.76
C LEU A 10 0.33 -1.80 57.02
N GLY A 11 1.15 -0.83 56.59
CA GLY A 11 2.39 -1.07 55.81
C GLY A 11 2.26 -0.82 54.32
N GLY A 12 1.15 -0.23 53.87
CA GLY A 12 0.92 0.16 52.49
C GLY A 12 0.44 -0.98 51.59
N LEU A 13 0.47 -0.73 50.31
CA LEU A 13 -0.01 -1.68 49.30
C LEU A 13 1.00 -2.83 49.10
N HIS A 14 0.50 -4.07 49.16
CA HIS A 14 1.29 -5.27 48.85
C HIS A 14 0.99 -5.76 47.43
N ILE A 15 2.02 -5.84 46.55
CA ILE A 15 1.91 -6.29 45.19
C ILE A 15 2.34 -7.76 45.09
N LEU A 16 1.45 -8.60 44.61
CA LEU A 16 1.73 -10.00 44.28
C LEU A 16 1.89 -10.14 42.75
N GLY A 17 3.03 -10.61 42.30
CA GLY A 17 3.27 -11.03 40.95
C GLY A 17 3.25 -12.56 40.86
N THR A 18 2.42 -13.14 40.00
CA THR A 18 2.30 -14.59 39.80
C THR A 18 3.28 -15.13 38.76
N GLU A 19 3.97 -14.22 38.03
CA GLU A 19 5.00 -14.52 37.08
C GLU A 19 5.92 -13.29 36.86
N ARG A 20 7.03 -13.48 36.14
CA ARG A 20 7.90 -12.37 35.72
C ARG A 20 7.61 -11.98 34.28
N HIS A 21 7.59 -10.68 34.02
CA HIS A 21 7.48 -10.17 32.65
C HIS A 21 8.78 -10.37 31.87
N GLU A 22 8.67 -10.32 30.55
CA GLU A 22 9.82 -10.41 29.64
C GLU A 22 10.84 -9.27 29.83
N SER A 23 10.40 -8.13 30.35
CA SER A 23 11.22 -6.94 30.59
C SER A 23 11.26 -6.57 32.06
N ARG A 24 12.47 -6.38 32.58
CA ARG A 24 12.70 -5.88 33.96
C ARG A 24 12.04 -4.55 34.23
N ARG A 25 11.91 -3.69 33.20
CA ARG A 25 11.24 -2.39 33.30
C ARG A 25 9.77 -2.54 33.71
N ILE A 26 9.07 -3.50 33.13
CA ILE A 26 7.64 -3.76 33.43
C ILE A 26 7.50 -4.28 34.86
N ASP A 27 8.37 -5.19 35.30
CA ASP A 27 8.39 -5.66 36.67
C ASP A 27 8.61 -4.49 37.67
N ASN A 28 9.53 -3.59 37.36
CA ASN A 28 9.78 -2.42 38.20
C ASN A 28 8.59 -1.44 38.20
N GLN A 29 7.87 -1.29 37.08
CA GLN A 29 6.64 -0.50 37.03
C GLN A 29 5.54 -1.13 37.90
N LEU A 30 5.45 -2.45 37.92
CA LEU A 30 4.50 -3.16 38.79
C LEU A 30 4.89 -2.96 40.25
N ARG A 31 6.15 -3.16 40.63
CA ARG A 31 6.66 -2.91 42.00
C ARG A 31 6.42 -1.46 42.45
N GLY A 32 6.67 -0.51 41.55
CA GLY A 32 6.51 0.92 41.83
C GLY A 32 5.07 1.35 42.12
N ARG A 33 4.09 0.48 41.82
CA ARG A 33 2.70 0.77 42.23
C ARG A 33 2.48 0.73 43.73
N ALA A 34 3.30 -0.03 44.49
CA ALA A 34 3.21 -0.09 45.94
C ALA A 34 3.73 1.19 46.63
N GLY A 35 4.71 1.88 46.03
CA GLY A 35 5.39 3.03 46.64
C GLY A 35 5.09 4.37 45.94
N ARG A 36 3.90 4.59 45.41
CA ARG A 36 3.55 5.86 44.79
C ARG A 36 3.49 6.99 45.82
N GLN A 37 4.00 8.18 45.45
CA GLN A 37 4.05 9.38 46.30
C GLN A 37 4.83 9.21 47.60
N GLY A 38 5.66 8.18 47.71
CA GLY A 38 6.46 7.92 48.94
C GLY A 38 5.74 7.07 49.97
N ASP A 39 4.58 6.52 49.65
CA ASP A 39 3.87 5.61 50.54
C ASP A 39 4.71 4.33 50.83
N PRO A 40 4.60 3.77 52.05
CA PRO A 40 5.17 2.45 52.32
C PRO A 40 4.47 1.39 51.46
N GLY A 41 5.21 0.32 51.12
CA GLY A 41 4.64 -0.78 50.35
C GLY A 41 5.63 -1.93 50.20
N SER A 42 5.14 -3.06 49.74
CA SER A 42 5.95 -4.24 49.53
C SER A 42 5.56 -4.97 48.22
N SER A 43 6.43 -5.80 47.72
CA SER A 43 6.15 -6.60 46.54
C SER A 43 6.81 -7.97 46.63
N GLN A 44 6.11 -9.00 46.16
CA GLN A 44 6.61 -10.37 46.08
C GLN A 44 6.23 -11.00 44.75
N PHE A 45 7.17 -11.73 44.13
CA PHE A 45 6.93 -12.49 42.92
C PHE A 45 6.99 -13.98 43.23
N PHE A 46 6.01 -14.71 42.78
CA PHE A 46 5.97 -16.17 42.78
C PHE A 46 6.28 -16.60 41.33
N ILE A 47 7.20 -17.54 41.15
CA ILE A 47 7.75 -17.90 39.85
C ILE A 47 7.75 -19.41 39.73
N SER A 48 7.28 -19.95 38.63
CA SER A 48 7.40 -21.35 38.28
C SER A 48 8.53 -21.57 37.29
N MET A 49 9.17 -22.74 37.33
CA MET A 49 10.12 -23.16 36.32
C MET A 49 9.46 -23.41 34.96
N GLU A 50 8.17 -23.52 34.93
CA GLU A 50 7.36 -23.68 33.71
C GLU A 50 6.96 -22.34 33.07
N ASP A 51 7.18 -21.21 33.76
CA ASP A 51 6.94 -19.89 33.21
C ASP A 51 7.73 -19.71 31.90
N ASP A 52 7.10 -19.07 30.90
CA ASP A 52 7.66 -18.93 29.55
C ASP A 52 9.07 -18.34 29.53
N LEU A 53 9.34 -17.36 30.40
CA LEU A 53 10.67 -16.75 30.50
C LEU A 53 11.77 -17.77 30.88
N LEU A 54 11.50 -18.64 31.86
CA LEU A 54 12.44 -19.65 32.31
C LEU A 54 12.48 -20.85 31.37
N ARG A 55 11.35 -21.25 30.79
CA ARG A 55 11.24 -22.33 29.80
C ARG A 55 12.09 -22.06 28.57
N ILE A 56 12.03 -20.84 28.02
CA ILE A 56 12.72 -20.45 26.77
C ILE A 56 14.24 -20.24 27.02
N PHE A 57 14.65 -19.65 28.14
CA PHE A 57 16.02 -19.21 28.35
C PHE A 57 16.81 -19.93 29.44
N GLY A 58 16.18 -20.78 30.24
CA GLY A 58 16.87 -21.43 31.37
C GLY A 58 16.40 -22.84 31.70
N GLY A 59 15.24 -23.28 31.14
CA GLY A 59 14.49 -24.41 31.66
C GLY A 59 15.21 -25.76 31.69
N GLU A 60 15.97 -26.13 30.67
CA GLU A 60 16.61 -27.45 30.65
C GLU A 60 17.75 -27.60 31.66
N ARG A 61 18.59 -26.59 31.78
CA ARG A 61 19.71 -26.63 32.78
C ARG A 61 19.18 -26.58 34.20
N MET A 62 18.12 -25.87 34.46
CA MET A 62 17.50 -25.78 35.76
C MET A 62 16.74 -27.05 36.11
N LYS A 63 16.00 -27.65 35.15
CA LYS A 63 15.38 -28.98 35.35
C LYS A 63 16.43 -30.07 35.66
N MET A 64 17.57 -30.07 34.98
CA MET A 64 18.69 -30.98 35.33
C MET A 64 19.29 -30.73 36.71
N LEU A 65 19.34 -29.45 37.14
CA LEU A 65 19.85 -29.10 38.45
C LEU A 65 18.89 -29.51 39.56
N SER A 66 17.61 -29.27 39.37
CA SER A 66 16.51 -29.67 40.29
C SER A 66 16.45 -31.18 40.44
N SER A 67 16.51 -31.95 39.34
CA SER A 67 16.51 -33.39 39.37
C SER A 67 17.77 -33.99 40.04
N ARG A 68 18.93 -33.36 39.88
CA ARG A 68 20.20 -33.79 40.55
C ARG A 68 20.23 -33.47 42.06
N LEU A 69 19.52 -32.43 42.46
CA LEU A 69 19.43 -32.04 43.88
C LEU A 69 18.30 -32.76 44.64
N GLY A 70 17.56 -33.66 43.96
CA GLY A 70 16.47 -34.44 44.57
C GLY A 70 15.36 -33.55 45.17
N MET A 71 15.12 -32.38 44.58
CA MET A 71 14.10 -31.44 45.04
C MET A 71 12.73 -31.93 44.59
N ASP A 72 11.77 -32.02 45.51
CA ASP A 72 10.37 -32.26 45.25
C ASP A 72 9.74 -31.04 44.54
N GLU A 73 8.72 -31.23 43.73
CA GLU A 73 8.04 -30.20 42.96
C GLU A 73 7.51 -29.04 43.86
N ASP A 74 7.21 -29.32 45.11
CA ASP A 74 6.68 -28.36 46.09
C ASP A 74 7.75 -27.67 46.94
N THR A 75 9.03 -27.94 46.72
CA THR A 75 10.10 -27.34 47.57
C THR A 75 10.43 -25.93 47.10
N PRO A 76 10.22 -24.88 47.94
CA PRO A 76 10.55 -23.51 47.58
C PRO A 76 12.06 -23.33 47.45
N LEU A 77 12.54 -22.94 46.26
CA LEU A 77 13.93 -22.64 46.00
C LEU A 77 14.34 -21.28 46.51
N ASP A 78 15.54 -21.16 47.10
CA ASP A 78 16.04 -19.92 47.66
C ASP A 78 16.25 -18.86 46.55
N ALA A 79 15.68 -17.69 46.73
CA ALA A 79 15.49 -16.63 45.76
C ALA A 79 16.79 -16.11 45.13
N LYS A 80 17.94 -16.21 45.79
CA LYS A 80 19.20 -15.59 45.33
C LYS A 80 19.80 -16.23 44.08
N LEU A 81 19.76 -17.54 43.97
CA LEU A 81 20.30 -18.28 42.80
C LEU A 81 19.42 -18.08 41.57
N LEU A 82 18.09 -17.99 41.79
CA LEU A 82 17.11 -17.78 40.71
C LEU A 82 17.14 -16.36 40.17
N THR A 83 17.39 -15.35 41.04
CA THR A 83 17.37 -13.94 40.62
C THR A 83 18.34 -13.65 39.46
N SER A 84 19.56 -14.15 39.54
CA SER A 84 20.56 -13.92 38.50
C SER A 84 20.18 -14.62 37.18
N GLN A 85 19.59 -15.80 37.25
CA GLN A 85 19.11 -16.53 36.05
C GLN A 85 17.95 -15.81 35.37
N ILE A 86 17.02 -15.30 36.15
CA ILE A 86 15.88 -14.51 35.65
C ILE A 86 16.37 -13.21 35.01
N GLU A 87 17.28 -12.48 35.67
CA GLU A 87 17.86 -11.26 35.08
C GLU A 87 18.58 -11.53 33.75
N ASN A 88 19.31 -12.65 33.65
CA ASN A 88 19.95 -13.05 32.40
C ASN A 88 18.94 -13.46 31.33
N ALA A 89 17.87 -14.16 31.70
CA ALA A 89 16.79 -14.51 30.79
C ALA A 89 16.09 -13.25 30.26
N GLN A 90 15.75 -12.30 31.15
CA GLN A 90 15.17 -11.02 30.74
C GLN A 90 16.08 -10.21 29.80
N LYS A 91 17.39 -10.13 30.08
CA LYS A 91 18.36 -9.46 29.21
C LYS A 91 18.40 -10.10 27.83
N ARG A 92 18.40 -11.43 27.73
CA ARG A 92 18.39 -12.13 26.44
C ARG A 92 17.10 -11.87 25.67
N MET A 93 15.95 -11.86 26.36
CA MET A 93 14.67 -11.55 25.74
C MET A 93 14.63 -10.10 25.26
N GLU A 94 15.06 -9.15 26.08
CA GLU A 94 15.19 -7.74 25.70
C GLU A 94 16.10 -7.54 24.49
N SER A 95 17.26 -8.22 24.44
CA SER A 95 18.17 -8.16 23.29
C SER A 95 17.52 -8.73 22.04
N ARG A 96 16.86 -9.89 22.13
CA ARG A 96 16.13 -10.48 21.01
C ARG A 96 15.02 -9.56 20.48
N ASN A 97 14.21 -9.02 21.39
CA ASN A 97 13.14 -8.10 21.01
C ASN A 97 13.69 -6.79 20.44
N TYR A 98 14.86 -6.32 20.91
CA TYR A 98 15.55 -5.18 20.32
C TYR A 98 16.01 -5.48 18.88
N GLU A 99 16.62 -6.63 18.64
CA GLU A 99 17.07 -7.02 17.30
C GLU A 99 15.88 -7.14 16.32
N ILE A 100 14.78 -7.78 16.73
CA ILE A 100 13.57 -7.88 15.92
C ILE A 100 13.06 -6.47 15.56
N ARG A 101 12.94 -5.58 16.55
CA ARG A 101 12.48 -4.21 16.28
C ARG A 101 13.44 -3.44 15.38
N LYS A 102 14.77 -3.62 15.58
CA LYS A 102 15.78 -3.00 14.73
C LYS A 102 15.63 -3.45 13.28
N HIS A 103 15.43 -4.75 13.05
CA HIS A 103 15.21 -5.27 11.70
C HIS A 103 13.93 -4.70 11.08
N VAL A 104 12.81 -4.70 11.81
CA VAL A 104 11.56 -4.10 11.31
C VAL A 104 11.75 -2.63 10.92
N LEU A 105 12.40 -1.84 11.78
CA LEU A 105 12.69 -0.43 11.47
C LEU A 105 13.55 -0.25 10.22
N GLN A 106 14.52 -1.13 9.99
CA GLN A 106 15.40 -1.04 8.81
C GLN A 106 14.66 -1.30 7.49
N TYR A 107 13.64 -2.16 7.51
CA TYR A 107 12.74 -2.35 6.36
C TYR A 107 11.77 -1.17 6.20
N ASP A 108 11.19 -0.68 7.31
CA ASP A 108 10.27 0.45 7.29
C ASP A 108 10.92 1.75 6.82
N ASP A 109 12.20 1.99 7.14
CA ASP A 109 12.95 3.18 6.73
C ASP A 109 12.99 3.30 5.20
N VAL A 110 13.18 2.20 4.48
CA VAL A 110 13.19 2.21 3.00
C VAL A 110 11.83 2.64 2.45
N MET A 111 10.77 2.00 2.93
CA MET A 111 9.41 2.35 2.52
C MET A 111 9.01 3.78 2.89
N ASN A 112 9.46 4.28 4.04
CA ASN A 112 9.18 5.64 4.47
C ASN A 112 9.86 6.67 3.57
N GLN A 113 11.11 6.47 3.17
CA GLN A 113 11.83 7.35 2.25
C GLN A 113 11.12 7.43 0.89
N GLN A 114 10.71 6.29 0.34
CA GLN A 114 9.96 6.22 -0.91
C GLN A 114 8.60 6.91 -0.79
N ARG A 115 7.90 6.69 0.32
CA ARG A 115 6.60 7.31 0.62
C ARG A 115 6.71 8.84 0.71
N GLU A 116 7.72 9.35 1.40
CA GLU A 116 7.94 10.79 1.52
C GLU A 116 8.17 11.44 0.15
N LEU A 117 8.95 10.80 -0.74
CA LEU A 117 9.18 11.28 -2.10
C LEU A 117 7.88 11.35 -2.90
N ILE A 118 7.11 10.27 -2.93
CA ILE A 118 5.86 10.20 -3.69
C ILE A 118 4.81 11.16 -3.12
N TYR A 119 4.67 11.24 -1.80
CA TYR A 119 3.69 12.13 -1.19
C TYR A 119 4.05 13.60 -1.33
N LYS A 120 5.35 13.94 -1.33
CA LYS A 120 5.82 15.29 -1.63
C LYS A 120 5.47 15.69 -3.07
N GLN A 121 5.78 14.86 -4.05
CA GLN A 121 5.44 15.11 -5.46
C GLN A 121 3.93 15.20 -5.67
N ARG A 122 3.18 14.27 -5.08
CA ARG A 122 1.70 14.28 -5.15
C ARG A 122 1.11 15.57 -4.57
N ARG A 123 1.65 16.06 -3.47
CA ARG A 123 1.20 17.31 -2.83
C ARG A 123 1.45 18.52 -3.73
N GLN A 124 2.62 18.63 -4.35
CA GLN A 124 2.95 19.70 -5.28
C GLN A 124 1.95 19.76 -6.44
N VAL A 125 1.60 18.61 -7.02
CA VAL A 125 0.58 18.54 -8.09
C VAL A 125 -0.80 18.99 -7.59
N LEU A 126 -1.20 18.61 -6.37
CA LEU A 126 -2.49 18.98 -5.75
C LEU A 126 -2.56 20.48 -5.40
N GLU A 127 -1.44 21.08 -4.98
CA GLU A 127 -1.35 22.50 -4.64
C GLU A 127 -1.38 23.41 -5.88
N GLY A 128 -1.46 22.83 -7.08
CA GLY A 128 -1.68 23.55 -8.33
C GLY A 128 -0.39 24.01 -9.03
N GLU A 129 0.75 23.43 -8.69
CA GLU A 129 1.99 23.67 -9.45
C GLU A 129 1.78 23.31 -10.93
N ASN A 130 2.39 24.10 -11.81
CA ASN A 130 2.37 23.82 -13.24
C ASN A 130 3.16 22.54 -13.52
N VAL A 131 2.45 21.48 -13.89
CA VAL A 131 3.05 20.15 -14.18
C VAL A 131 3.50 20.00 -15.64
N HIS A 132 3.25 21.01 -16.48
CA HIS A 132 3.58 20.98 -17.91
C HIS A 132 5.05 20.65 -18.18
N ASP A 133 5.95 21.37 -17.52
CA ASP A 133 7.38 21.18 -17.71
C ASP A 133 7.82 19.78 -17.25
N ASN A 134 7.17 19.24 -16.22
CA ASN A 134 7.38 17.87 -15.77
C ASN A 134 6.92 16.86 -16.84
N ILE A 135 5.77 17.09 -17.48
CA ILE A 135 5.27 16.23 -18.56
C ILE A 135 6.22 16.26 -19.77
N VAL A 136 6.68 17.44 -20.17
CA VAL A 136 7.69 17.59 -21.24
C VAL A 136 8.97 16.82 -20.89
N SER A 137 9.45 16.95 -19.67
CA SER A 137 10.63 16.20 -19.18
C SER A 137 10.39 14.69 -19.16
N MET A 138 9.17 14.22 -18.84
CA MET A 138 8.81 12.80 -18.91
C MET A 138 8.86 12.26 -20.35
N ILE A 139 8.33 13.02 -21.31
CA ILE A 139 8.39 12.68 -22.75
C ILE A 139 9.85 12.57 -23.21
N GLU A 140 10.67 13.57 -22.84
CA GLU A 140 12.09 13.60 -23.19
C GLU A 140 12.83 12.36 -22.62
N GLN A 141 12.64 12.06 -21.33
CA GLN A 141 13.30 10.93 -20.69
C GLN A 141 12.86 9.56 -21.28
N LEU A 142 11.58 9.43 -21.68
CA LEU A 142 11.09 8.21 -22.33
C LEU A 142 11.72 8.01 -23.70
N ILE A 143 11.80 9.08 -24.50
CA ILE A 143 12.43 9.01 -25.83
C ILE A 143 13.93 8.75 -25.69
N GLU A 144 14.61 9.43 -24.78
CA GLU A 144 16.04 9.23 -24.53
C GLU A 144 16.35 7.80 -24.10
N GLY A 145 15.57 7.26 -23.15
CA GLY A 145 15.72 5.90 -22.67
C GLY A 145 15.48 4.87 -23.81
N ALA A 146 14.46 5.08 -24.63
CA ALA A 146 14.15 4.22 -25.76
C ALA A 146 15.28 4.24 -26.83
N VAL A 147 15.74 5.42 -27.20
CA VAL A 147 16.85 5.57 -28.18
C VAL A 147 18.15 4.98 -27.59
N ALA A 148 18.45 5.21 -26.33
CA ALA A 148 19.64 4.65 -25.68
C ALA A 148 19.62 3.12 -25.67
N HIS A 149 18.46 2.50 -25.47
CA HIS A 149 18.29 1.06 -25.42
C HIS A 149 18.31 0.43 -26.83
N GLU A 150 17.45 0.87 -27.74
CA GLU A 150 17.26 0.26 -29.04
C GLU A 150 18.39 0.61 -30.03
N CYS A 151 19.02 1.77 -29.86
CA CYS A 151 20.19 2.19 -30.62
C CYS A 151 21.49 1.97 -29.86
N SER A 152 21.59 0.98 -28.97
CA SER A 152 22.77 0.73 -28.14
C SER A 152 24.00 0.29 -28.95
N ASN A 153 23.81 -0.37 -30.09
CA ASN A 153 24.90 -0.87 -30.90
C ASN A 153 25.70 0.29 -31.56
N PRO A 154 27.06 0.20 -31.62
CA PRO A 154 27.90 1.16 -32.33
C PRO A 154 27.63 1.22 -33.84
N ASP A 155 27.19 0.09 -34.45
CA ASP A 155 26.81 0.04 -35.84
C ASP A 155 25.33 0.40 -36.03
N PRO A 156 25.01 1.51 -36.74
CA PRO A 156 23.63 1.91 -36.97
C PRO A 156 22.81 0.88 -37.76
N ALA A 157 23.46 0.00 -38.54
CA ALA A 157 22.77 -1.05 -39.30
C ALA A 157 22.11 -2.09 -38.39
N LEU A 158 22.61 -2.23 -37.15
CA LEU A 158 22.12 -3.18 -36.14
C LEU A 158 21.13 -2.57 -35.15
N TRP A 159 20.74 -1.32 -35.31
CA TRP A 159 19.72 -0.69 -34.43
C TRP A 159 18.36 -1.31 -34.66
N GLN A 160 17.65 -1.52 -33.55
CA GLN A 160 16.32 -2.14 -33.55
C GLN A 160 15.21 -1.08 -33.71
N LEU A 161 15.16 -0.46 -34.92
CA LEU A 161 14.22 0.64 -35.20
C LEU A 161 12.75 0.19 -35.16
N ASP A 162 12.45 -1.07 -35.50
CA ASP A 162 11.11 -1.63 -35.40
C ASP A 162 10.64 -1.70 -33.95
N SER A 163 11.51 -2.16 -33.02
CA SER A 163 11.23 -2.19 -31.59
C SER A 163 11.04 -0.78 -31.04
N LEU A 164 11.86 0.16 -31.48
CA LEU A 164 11.73 1.59 -31.13
C LEU A 164 10.38 2.15 -31.60
N ALA A 165 9.96 1.83 -32.82
CA ALA A 165 8.68 2.25 -33.37
C ALA A 165 7.49 1.65 -32.60
N ASP A 166 7.56 0.37 -32.26
CA ASP A 166 6.54 -0.32 -31.48
C ASP A 166 6.41 0.25 -30.06
N TYR A 167 7.53 0.51 -29.41
CA TYR A 167 7.53 1.06 -28.06
C TYR A 167 7.00 2.50 -28.02
N LEU A 168 7.59 3.40 -28.81
CA LEU A 168 7.18 4.81 -28.84
C LEU A 168 5.79 5.01 -29.47
N GLY A 169 5.38 4.11 -30.36
CA GLY A 169 4.05 4.11 -30.98
C GLY A 169 2.91 3.88 -30.00
N ARG A 170 3.18 3.20 -28.89
CA ARG A 170 2.24 3.02 -27.78
C ARG A 170 2.20 4.19 -26.83
N LEU A 171 3.14 5.14 -26.94
CA LEU A 171 3.31 6.26 -26.00
C LEU A 171 2.99 7.59 -26.63
N CYS A 172 3.86 8.09 -27.52
CA CYS A 172 3.83 9.49 -27.94
C CYS A 172 4.29 9.77 -29.38
N VAL A 173 4.83 8.81 -30.12
CA VAL A 173 5.31 9.01 -31.49
C VAL A 173 4.64 7.99 -32.42
N PRO A 174 4.00 8.41 -33.53
CA PRO A 174 3.41 7.47 -34.48
C PRO A 174 4.49 6.53 -35.08
N PRO A 175 4.24 5.22 -35.18
CA PRO A 175 5.20 4.26 -35.72
C PRO A 175 5.70 4.63 -37.12
N THR A 176 4.84 5.25 -37.92
CA THR A 176 5.14 5.67 -39.31
C THR A 176 6.28 6.69 -39.39
N GLU A 177 6.50 7.49 -38.34
CA GLU A 177 7.59 8.47 -38.28
C GLU A 177 8.97 7.82 -38.15
N ILE A 178 9.00 6.57 -37.71
CA ILE A 178 10.22 5.78 -37.52
C ILE A 178 10.37 4.81 -38.71
N THR A 179 9.35 3.95 -38.95
CA THR A 179 9.41 2.93 -40.00
C THR A 179 9.43 3.50 -41.42
N GLY A 180 8.86 4.69 -41.63
CA GLY A 180 8.90 5.39 -42.91
C GLY A 180 10.23 6.11 -43.22
N HIS A 181 11.12 6.25 -42.23
CA HIS A 181 12.34 7.07 -42.32
C HIS A 181 13.59 6.33 -41.82
N GLU A 182 13.60 5.02 -41.81
CA GLU A 182 14.71 4.21 -41.30
C GLU A 182 16.07 4.55 -41.90
N ASP A 183 16.14 4.67 -43.24
CA ASP A 183 17.38 5.00 -43.95
C ASP A 183 17.94 6.38 -43.55
N GLU A 184 17.08 7.32 -43.23
CA GLU A 184 17.46 8.64 -42.73
C GLU A 184 17.94 8.55 -41.28
N LEU A 185 17.21 7.85 -40.42
CA LEU A 185 17.52 7.69 -38.99
C LEU A 185 18.86 6.97 -38.78
N ARG A 186 19.19 5.98 -39.61
CA ARG A 186 20.48 5.26 -39.57
C ARG A 186 21.70 6.17 -39.93
N LYS A 187 21.47 7.31 -40.58
CA LYS A 187 22.52 8.31 -40.91
C LYS A 187 22.75 9.33 -39.79
N LEU A 188 21.80 9.42 -38.84
CA LEU A 188 21.85 10.36 -37.72
C LEU A 188 22.61 9.76 -36.54
N ASN A 189 23.11 10.61 -35.66
CA ASN A 189 23.60 10.18 -34.35
C ASN A 189 22.42 10.07 -33.36
N LYS A 190 22.66 9.43 -32.22
CA LYS A 190 21.63 9.20 -31.17
C LYS A 190 20.98 10.49 -30.69
N ASP A 191 21.76 11.54 -30.53
CA ASP A 191 21.26 12.85 -30.06
C ASP A 191 20.34 13.50 -31.08
N GLN A 192 20.68 13.40 -32.37
CA GLN A 192 19.85 13.89 -33.46
C GLN A 192 18.54 13.09 -33.60
N ILE A 193 18.58 11.77 -33.39
CA ILE A 193 17.37 10.94 -33.37
C ILE A 193 16.48 11.35 -32.19
N LYS A 194 17.06 11.48 -31.00
CA LYS A 194 16.35 11.97 -29.80
C LYS A 194 15.67 13.31 -30.10
N GLU A 195 16.41 14.30 -30.60
CA GLU A 195 15.90 15.64 -30.89
C GLU A 195 14.77 15.61 -31.92
N ARG A 196 14.93 14.84 -33.02
CA ARG A 196 13.90 14.67 -34.06
C ARG A 196 12.62 14.07 -33.48
N LEU A 197 12.71 12.97 -32.75
CA LEU A 197 11.55 12.29 -32.14
C LEU A 197 10.88 13.15 -31.07
N LEU A 198 11.67 13.89 -30.28
CA LEU A 198 11.16 14.83 -29.29
C LEU A 198 10.36 15.96 -29.96
N ASN A 199 10.88 16.56 -31.03
CA ASN A 199 10.17 17.62 -31.76
C ASN A 199 8.84 17.11 -32.34
N ILE A 200 8.82 15.90 -32.92
CA ILE A 200 7.59 15.27 -33.42
C ILE A 200 6.58 15.07 -32.28
N SER A 201 7.03 14.54 -31.16
CA SER A 201 6.18 14.32 -29.98
C SER A 201 5.60 15.62 -29.43
N LEU A 202 6.42 16.68 -29.32
CA LEU A 202 5.97 17.98 -28.82
C LEU A 202 4.98 18.68 -29.77
N GLU A 203 5.16 18.51 -31.09
CA GLU A 203 4.16 19.00 -32.07
C GLU A 203 2.82 18.28 -31.94
N LEU A 204 2.84 16.97 -31.78
CA LEU A 204 1.63 16.17 -31.55
C LEU A 204 0.96 16.58 -30.23
N TYR A 205 1.76 16.82 -29.20
CA TYR A 205 1.26 17.27 -27.91
C TYR A 205 0.54 18.64 -28.02
N ARG A 206 1.14 19.61 -28.73
CA ARG A 206 0.52 20.92 -29.02
C ARG A 206 -0.78 20.78 -29.80
N LYS A 207 -0.80 19.97 -30.87
CA LYS A 207 -2.03 19.69 -31.63
C LYS A 207 -3.11 19.10 -30.73
N ARG A 208 -2.72 18.25 -29.78
CA ARG A 208 -3.65 17.66 -28.82
C ARG A 208 -4.22 18.72 -27.86
N GLU A 209 -3.39 19.61 -27.36
CA GLU A 209 -3.80 20.73 -26.52
C GLU A 209 -4.79 21.66 -27.23
N GLU A 210 -4.54 21.99 -28.50
CA GLU A 210 -5.45 22.78 -29.34
C GLU A 210 -6.81 22.09 -29.52
N GLN A 211 -6.80 20.79 -29.82
CA GLN A 211 -8.03 20.00 -29.93
C GLN A 211 -8.84 20.01 -28.63
N LEU A 212 -8.20 19.80 -27.50
CA LEU A 212 -8.85 19.77 -26.19
C LEU A 212 -9.45 21.13 -25.81
N THR A 213 -8.71 22.19 -26.08
CA THR A 213 -9.19 23.58 -25.88
C THR A 213 -10.41 23.86 -26.77
N ALA A 214 -10.44 23.39 -28.00
CA ALA A 214 -11.59 23.53 -28.89
C ALA A 214 -12.85 22.80 -28.37
N TYR A 215 -12.69 21.72 -27.59
CA TYR A 215 -13.77 21.01 -26.89
C TYR A 215 -14.11 21.59 -25.52
N GLY A 216 -13.43 22.64 -25.08
CA GLY A 216 -13.67 23.31 -23.80
C GLY A 216 -13.05 22.60 -22.60
N HIS A 217 -12.01 21.78 -22.83
CA HIS A 217 -11.24 21.12 -21.77
C HIS A 217 -9.90 21.84 -21.55
N ASP A 218 -9.51 22.00 -20.30
CA ASP A 218 -8.17 22.52 -19.94
C ASP A 218 -7.16 21.38 -19.91
N MET A 219 -6.12 21.47 -20.74
CA MET A 219 -5.03 20.52 -20.79
C MET A 219 -4.31 20.41 -19.44
N ARG A 220 -4.16 21.49 -18.70
CA ARG A 220 -3.49 21.52 -17.39
C ARG A 220 -4.25 20.72 -16.33
N GLU A 221 -5.58 20.73 -16.39
CA GLU A 221 -6.40 19.88 -15.50
C GLU A 221 -6.23 18.39 -15.84
N LEU A 222 -6.17 18.06 -17.12
CA LEU A 222 -5.98 16.68 -17.56
C LEU A 222 -4.57 16.14 -17.23
N GLU A 223 -3.53 16.95 -17.40
CA GLU A 223 -2.17 16.61 -16.98
C GLU A 223 -2.11 16.24 -15.50
N ARG A 224 -2.70 17.08 -14.63
CA ARG A 224 -2.77 16.81 -13.20
C ARG A 224 -3.57 15.54 -12.90
N ALA A 225 -4.73 15.39 -13.51
CA ALA A 225 -5.61 14.25 -13.28
C ALA A 225 -4.96 12.92 -13.68
N PHE A 226 -4.33 12.87 -14.87
CA PHE A 226 -3.68 11.65 -15.36
C PHE A 226 -2.40 11.34 -14.59
N LEU A 227 -1.61 12.35 -14.24
CA LEU A 227 -0.43 12.16 -13.40
C LEU A 227 -0.81 11.60 -12.02
N LEU A 228 -1.79 12.20 -11.34
CA LEU A 228 -2.27 11.71 -10.05
C LEU A 228 -2.83 10.29 -10.16
N HIS A 229 -3.62 10.00 -11.20
CA HIS A 229 -4.17 8.67 -11.42
C HIS A 229 -3.06 7.61 -11.60
N SER A 230 -2.05 7.92 -12.42
CA SER A 230 -0.92 7.03 -12.66
C SER A 230 -0.07 6.81 -11.40
N VAL A 231 0.19 7.89 -10.65
CA VAL A 231 0.92 7.82 -9.37
C VAL A 231 0.16 6.97 -8.36
N ASP A 232 -1.13 7.25 -8.14
CA ASP A 232 -1.92 6.56 -7.12
C ASP A 232 -2.01 5.06 -7.44
N ARG A 233 -2.25 4.69 -8.70
CA ARG A 233 -2.31 3.29 -9.13
C ARG A 233 -0.98 2.57 -8.93
N ARG A 234 0.11 3.12 -9.49
CA ARG A 234 1.42 2.48 -9.45
C ARG A 234 2.00 2.41 -8.04
N TRP A 235 1.71 3.41 -7.22
CA TRP A 235 2.11 3.41 -5.82
C TRP A 235 1.42 2.28 -5.03
N MET A 236 0.13 2.02 -5.26
CA MET A 236 -0.57 0.90 -4.61
C MET A 236 0.02 -0.44 -5.04
N ASP A 237 0.24 -0.65 -6.35
CA ASP A 237 0.88 -1.85 -6.88
C ASP A 237 2.29 -2.05 -6.28
N HIS A 238 3.04 -0.96 -6.09
CA HIS A 238 4.39 -0.99 -5.50
C HIS A 238 4.38 -1.37 -4.03
N ILE A 239 3.44 -0.85 -3.22
CA ILE A 239 3.30 -1.23 -1.81
C ILE A 239 3.08 -2.75 -1.71
N ASP A 240 2.16 -3.30 -2.49
CA ASP A 240 1.88 -4.74 -2.49
C ASP A 240 3.11 -5.56 -2.89
N ALA A 241 3.86 -5.11 -3.91
CA ALA A 241 5.08 -5.77 -4.35
C ALA A 241 6.21 -5.70 -3.30
N MET A 242 6.33 -4.58 -2.59
CA MET A 242 7.30 -4.42 -1.50
C MET A 242 6.98 -5.30 -0.29
N ASP A 243 5.70 -5.50 0.03
CA ASP A 243 5.29 -6.42 1.08
C ASP A 243 5.64 -7.87 0.71
N GLN A 244 5.42 -8.28 -0.55
CA GLN A 244 5.83 -9.59 -1.06
C GLN A 244 7.37 -9.78 -1.02
N LEU A 245 8.12 -8.73 -1.40
CA LEU A 245 9.57 -8.74 -1.32
C LEU A 245 10.05 -8.96 0.12
N ARG A 246 9.47 -8.21 1.08
CA ARG A 246 9.81 -8.33 2.51
C ARG A 246 9.58 -9.73 3.04
N ASP A 247 8.46 -10.35 2.67
CA ASP A 247 8.14 -11.71 3.12
C ASP A 247 9.09 -12.76 2.55
N GLY A 248 9.59 -12.56 1.32
CA GLY A 248 10.48 -13.50 0.63
C GLY A 248 11.98 -13.27 0.88
N ILE A 249 12.39 -12.06 1.22
CA ILE A 249 13.83 -11.68 1.25
C ILE A 249 14.65 -12.44 2.29
N GLY A 250 14.00 -12.90 3.37
CA GLY A 250 14.66 -13.71 4.41
C GLY A 250 15.33 -14.98 3.90
N LEU A 251 14.82 -15.53 2.79
CA LEU A 251 15.40 -16.72 2.15
C LEU A 251 16.81 -16.47 1.56
N ARG A 252 17.17 -15.21 1.27
CA ARG A 252 18.50 -14.84 0.77
C ARG A 252 19.61 -15.09 1.79
N ALA A 253 19.27 -15.16 3.09
CA ALA A 253 20.22 -15.51 4.14
C ALA A 253 20.84 -16.92 3.94
N PHE A 254 20.12 -17.87 3.33
CA PHE A 254 20.66 -19.19 3.01
C PHE A 254 21.79 -19.14 1.97
N ALA A 255 21.81 -18.09 1.11
CA ALA A 255 22.87 -17.84 0.15
C ALA A 255 24.03 -16.99 0.74
N GLN A 256 24.11 -16.84 2.06
CA GLN A 256 25.10 -16.02 2.78
C GLN A 256 25.06 -14.52 2.39
N ARG A 257 23.94 -14.03 1.88
CA ARG A 257 23.72 -12.62 1.60
C ARG A 257 22.97 -11.97 2.76
N ASP A 258 23.32 -10.72 3.04
CA ASP A 258 22.59 -9.93 4.05
C ASP A 258 21.21 -9.55 3.51
N PRO A 259 20.10 -10.06 4.10
CA PRO A 259 18.74 -9.79 3.60
C PRO A 259 18.39 -8.31 3.55
N ILE A 260 18.93 -7.49 4.47
CA ILE A 260 18.64 -6.06 4.51
C ILE A 260 19.28 -5.33 3.33
N ASN A 261 20.52 -5.69 2.98
CA ASN A 261 21.19 -5.09 1.83
C ASN A 261 20.53 -5.50 0.51
N GLU A 262 20.18 -6.78 0.38
CA GLU A 262 19.42 -7.27 -0.79
C GLU A 262 18.06 -6.57 -0.91
N TYR A 263 17.33 -6.41 0.21
CA TYR A 263 16.07 -5.68 0.23
C TYR A 263 16.23 -4.24 -0.25
N LYS A 264 17.26 -3.53 0.21
CA LYS A 264 17.53 -2.15 -0.22
C LYS A 264 17.82 -2.06 -1.71
N MET A 265 18.59 -2.99 -2.25
CA MET A 265 18.93 -3.03 -3.69
C MET A 265 17.69 -3.35 -4.53
N GLU A 266 16.99 -4.45 -4.23
CA GLU A 266 15.79 -4.83 -4.97
C GLU A 266 14.68 -3.78 -4.86
N SER A 267 14.52 -3.15 -3.68
CA SER A 267 13.54 -2.08 -3.48
C SER A 267 13.85 -0.82 -4.29
N TYR A 268 15.13 -0.50 -4.48
CA TYR A 268 15.55 0.62 -5.31
C TYR A 268 15.20 0.35 -6.79
N ASP A 269 15.54 -0.82 -7.30
CA ASP A 269 15.25 -1.22 -8.67
C ASP A 269 13.74 -1.23 -8.94
N MET A 270 12.96 -1.76 -8.00
CA MET A 270 11.49 -1.76 -8.08
C MET A 270 10.90 -0.34 -8.05
N PHE A 271 11.48 0.56 -7.25
CA PHE A 271 11.04 1.95 -7.19
C PHE A 271 11.36 2.71 -8.49
N GLU A 272 12.54 2.52 -9.06
CA GLU A 272 12.90 3.10 -10.36
C GLU A 272 11.97 2.61 -11.48
N GLU A 273 11.67 1.32 -11.49
CA GLU A 273 10.72 0.75 -12.44
C GLU A 273 9.31 1.32 -12.25
N MET A 274 8.83 1.47 -11.02
CA MET A 274 7.56 2.13 -10.74
C MET A 274 7.54 3.57 -11.28
N VAL A 275 8.59 4.35 -11.06
CA VAL A 275 8.71 5.73 -11.55
C VAL A 275 8.70 5.75 -13.09
N ARG A 276 9.38 4.80 -13.74
CA ARG A 276 9.36 4.64 -15.20
C ARG A 276 7.93 4.36 -15.70
N LEU A 277 7.24 3.44 -15.06
CA LEU A 277 5.85 3.09 -15.40
C LEU A 277 4.87 4.25 -15.18
N ILE A 278 5.07 5.08 -14.15
CA ILE A 278 4.27 6.30 -13.95
C ILE A 278 4.43 7.25 -15.13
N ARG A 279 5.66 7.46 -15.63
CA ARG A 279 5.93 8.30 -16.80
C ARG A 279 5.24 7.75 -18.04
N GLU A 280 5.39 6.45 -18.31
CA GLU A 280 4.76 5.78 -19.45
C GLU A 280 3.24 5.88 -19.41
N ASP A 281 2.62 5.55 -18.28
CA ASP A 281 1.17 5.60 -18.13
C ASP A 281 0.64 7.03 -18.30
N THR A 282 1.31 8.01 -17.69
CA THR A 282 0.92 9.42 -17.78
C THR A 282 0.99 9.92 -19.23
N VAL A 283 2.12 9.72 -19.89
CA VAL A 283 2.30 10.14 -21.29
C VAL A 283 1.31 9.40 -22.20
N ARG A 284 1.17 8.09 -22.05
CA ARG A 284 0.21 7.30 -22.83
C ARG A 284 -1.22 7.82 -22.68
N LEU A 285 -1.66 8.12 -21.46
CA LEU A 285 -3.01 8.64 -21.23
C LEU A 285 -3.20 10.01 -21.88
N LEU A 286 -2.22 10.89 -21.83
CA LEU A 286 -2.30 12.21 -22.46
C LEU A 286 -2.43 12.15 -23.98
N PHE A 287 -1.73 11.22 -24.65
CA PHE A 287 -1.75 11.07 -26.09
C PHE A 287 -2.92 10.21 -26.60
N LEU A 288 -3.29 9.15 -25.90
CA LEU A 288 -4.26 8.16 -26.37
C LEU A 288 -5.66 8.32 -25.79
N ALA A 289 -5.86 9.13 -24.76
CA ALA A 289 -7.18 9.32 -24.18
C ALA A 289 -8.16 9.89 -25.21
N HIS A 290 -9.23 9.15 -25.51
CA HIS A 290 -10.32 9.62 -26.35
C HIS A 290 -11.29 10.42 -25.47
N ILE A 291 -11.39 11.71 -25.74
CA ILE A 291 -12.37 12.57 -25.08
C ILE A 291 -13.64 12.54 -25.92
N GLU A 292 -14.66 11.90 -25.40
CA GLU A 292 -15.98 11.97 -26.00
C GLU A 292 -16.57 13.36 -25.83
N ASP A 293 -16.93 14.00 -26.94
CA ASP A 293 -17.65 15.27 -26.92
C ASP A 293 -19.03 15.08 -26.24
N ARG A 294 -19.14 15.49 -24.99
CA ARG A 294 -20.40 15.51 -24.24
C ARG A 294 -21.50 16.29 -24.96
N ASN A 295 -21.12 17.29 -25.75
CA ASN A 295 -22.08 18.07 -26.55
C ASN A 295 -22.53 17.29 -27.79
N ALA A 296 -21.69 16.43 -28.38
CA ALA A 296 -22.09 15.53 -29.45
C ALA A 296 -23.08 14.46 -28.96
N GLN A 297 -22.87 13.91 -27.75
CA GLN A 297 -23.85 13.00 -27.13
C GLN A 297 -25.18 13.72 -26.81
N ARG A 298 -25.14 14.93 -26.27
CA ARG A 298 -26.32 15.75 -26.06
C ARG A 298 -27.02 16.09 -27.38
N ARG A 299 -26.28 16.49 -28.41
CA ARG A 299 -26.83 16.77 -29.75
C ARG A 299 -27.42 15.51 -30.38
N ARG A 300 -26.79 14.34 -30.26
CA ARG A 300 -27.33 13.05 -30.72
C ARG A 300 -28.61 12.66 -29.95
N ALA A 301 -28.62 12.83 -28.64
CA ALA A 301 -29.78 12.57 -27.79
C ALA A 301 -30.94 13.54 -28.13
N VAL A 302 -30.66 14.83 -28.33
CA VAL A 302 -31.66 15.84 -28.76
C VAL A 302 -32.11 15.57 -30.18
N ALA A 303 -31.23 15.24 -31.11
CA ALA A 303 -31.59 14.89 -32.49
C ALA A 303 -32.44 13.60 -32.56
N ALA A 304 -32.14 12.61 -31.72
CA ALA A 304 -32.96 11.40 -31.59
C ALA A 304 -34.35 11.71 -31.05
N ILE A 305 -34.47 12.69 -30.14
CA ILE A 305 -35.79 13.16 -29.59
C ILE A 305 -36.53 14.02 -30.61
N THR A 306 -35.86 14.84 -31.42
CA THR A 306 -36.50 15.71 -32.43
C THR A 306 -36.76 14.99 -33.75
N GLY A 307 -35.99 13.94 -34.09
CA GLY A 307 -36.22 13.13 -35.31
C GLY A 307 -37.41 12.16 -35.25
N THR A 308 -38.08 12.05 -34.11
CA THR A 308 -39.29 11.23 -33.94
C THR A 308 -40.60 12.03 -34.02
N ASN A 309 -40.55 13.29 -34.47
CA ASN A 309 -41.76 14.16 -34.55
C ASN A 309 -42.47 14.10 -35.91
N ASP A 310 -42.46 13.00 -36.61
CA ASP A 310 -43.45 12.69 -37.61
C ASP A 310 -43.98 11.28 -37.33
N VAL A 311 -45.13 11.23 -36.71
CA VAL A 311 -46.25 10.29 -36.73
C VAL A 311 -46.92 10.20 -35.36
N LYS A 312 -48.08 10.90 -35.26
CA LYS A 312 -49.27 10.53 -34.46
C LYS A 312 -49.07 9.57 -33.27
N ASN A 313 -48.90 10.13 -32.05
CA ASN A 313 -49.58 9.64 -30.83
C ASN A 313 -49.31 10.54 -29.62
N SER A 314 -50.12 11.56 -29.44
CA SER A 314 -50.12 12.47 -28.29
C SER A 314 -50.61 11.82 -26.98
N SER A 315 -51.04 10.56 -27.01
CA SER A 315 -51.61 9.91 -25.82
C SER A 315 -50.62 9.02 -25.02
N ALA A 316 -49.51 8.60 -25.64
CA ALA A 316 -48.50 7.78 -24.96
C ALA A 316 -47.46 8.61 -24.16
N MET A 317 -47.18 9.85 -24.65
CA MET A 317 -46.15 10.71 -24.04
C MET A 317 -46.66 11.42 -22.76
N GLU A 318 -47.99 11.65 -22.65
CA GLU A 318 -48.60 12.23 -21.44
C GLU A 318 -48.70 11.21 -20.29
N LYS A 319 -48.79 9.92 -20.61
CA LYS A 319 -48.72 8.83 -19.62
C LYS A 319 -47.30 8.56 -19.13
N ALA A 320 -46.30 8.67 -20.02
CA ALA A 320 -44.88 8.52 -19.64
C ALA A 320 -44.38 9.69 -18.78
N ALA A 321 -44.84 10.93 -19.06
CA ALA A 321 -44.45 12.11 -18.28
C ALA A 321 -45.11 12.16 -16.89
N LYS A 322 -46.22 11.49 -16.69
CA LYS A 322 -46.88 11.36 -15.37
C LYS A 322 -46.28 10.24 -14.52
N SER A 323 -45.74 9.19 -15.13
CA SER A 323 -45.06 8.12 -14.40
C SER A 323 -43.64 8.49 -13.92
N SER A 324 -42.95 9.42 -14.64
CA SER A 324 -41.58 9.84 -14.25
C SER A 324 -41.55 10.94 -13.16
N ARG A 325 -42.70 11.48 -12.75
CA ARG A 325 -42.78 12.49 -11.68
C ARG A 325 -43.10 11.95 -10.29
N GLN A 326 -43.28 10.61 -10.15
CA GLN A 326 -43.67 10.00 -8.88
C GLN A 326 -42.67 8.98 -8.28
N GLU A 327 -41.49 8.82 -8.85
CA GLU A 327 -40.46 8.00 -8.21
C GLU A 327 -39.16 8.80 -8.06
N GLY A 328 -39.11 9.54 -6.96
CA GLY A 328 -37.82 9.91 -6.35
C GLY A 328 -37.10 8.62 -5.95
N ALA A 329 -35.88 8.41 -6.47
CA ALA A 329 -35.06 7.26 -6.18
C ALA A 329 -34.94 7.01 -4.66
N ARG A 330 -35.70 6.06 -4.15
CA ARG A 330 -35.48 5.53 -2.80
C ARG A 330 -34.28 4.57 -2.87
N PRO A 331 -33.33 4.67 -1.95
CA PRO A 331 -32.24 3.70 -1.91
C PRO A 331 -32.83 2.30 -1.73
N VAL A 332 -32.45 1.38 -2.62
CA VAL A 332 -32.79 -0.04 -2.52
C VAL A 332 -32.12 -0.55 -1.25
N LYS A 333 -32.92 -0.79 -0.21
CA LYS A 333 -32.44 -1.53 0.97
C LYS A 333 -32.28 -2.96 0.54
N ALA A 334 -31.05 -3.49 0.62
CA ALA A 334 -30.82 -4.92 0.52
C ALA A 334 -31.70 -5.65 1.53
N ASP A 335 -32.39 -6.68 1.06
CA ASP A 335 -33.23 -7.53 1.91
C ASP A 335 -32.39 -8.04 3.08
N LYS A 336 -32.82 -7.72 4.30
CA LYS A 336 -32.18 -8.26 5.50
C LYS A 336 -32.34 -9.78 5.50
N LYS A 337 -31.23 -10.52 5.55
CA LYS A 337 -31.27 -11.96 5.80
C LYS A 337 -32.14 -12.23 7.05
N PRO A 338 -33.06 -13.20 7.00
CA PRO A 338 -33.91 -13.51 8.15
C PRO A 338 -33.04 -13.94 9.33
N GLY A 339 -33.38 -13.45 10.52
CA GLY A 339 -32.68 -13.82 11.74
C GLY A 339 -32.90 -15.29 12.10
N ARG A 340 -31.99 -15.88 12.84
CA ARG A 340 -31.96 -17.29 13.20
C ARG A 340 -33.28 -17.82 13.84
N ASN A 341 -34.04 -16.95 14.50
CA ASN A 341 -35.30 -17.25 15.16
C ASN A 341 -36.55 -16.79 14.40
N ASP A 342 -36.38 -16.11 13.27
CA ASP A 342 -37.48 -15.59 12.45
C ASP A 342 -38.19 -16.73 11.70
N PRO A 343 -39.48 -16.56 11.30
CA PRO A 343 -40.17 -17.54 10.49
C PRO A 343 -39.46 -17.71 9.14
N CYS A 344 -39.32 -18.94 8.70
CA CYS A 344 -38.60 -19.28 7.48
C CYS A 344 -39.34 -18.72 6.24
N PRO A 345 -38.67 -18.01 5.32
CA PRO A 345 -39.28 -17.44 4.12
C PRO A 345 -39.81 -18.49 3.13
N CYS A 346 -39.46 -19.76 3.30
CA CYS A 346 -40.01 -20.86 2.47
C CYS A 346 -41.47 -21.23 2.77
N GLY A 347 -42.13 -20.57 3.72
CA GLY A 347 -43.55 -20.81 4.05
C GLY A 347 -43.80 -22.06 4.91
N SER A 348 -42.79 -22.72 5.44
CA SER A 348 -42.92 -23.97 6.23
C SER A 348 -43.48 -23.79 7.65
N GLY A 349 -43.66 -22.53 8.11
CA GLY A 349 -44.10 -22.21 9.48
C GLY A 349 -43.07 -22.51 10.57
N LYS A 350 -41.86 -23.01 10.21
CA LYS A 350 -40.77 -23.29 11.15
C LYS A 350 -39.80 -22.10 11.25
N LYS A 351 -39.08 -21.99 12.40
CA LYS A 351 -38.02 -21.01 12.56
C LYS A 351 -36.89 -21.26 11.55
N TYR A 352 -36.25 -20.22 11.04
CA TYR A 352 -35.19 -20.27 10.01
C TYR A 352 -34.11 -21.31 10.35
N LYS A 353 -33.60 -21.31 11.59
CA LYS A 353 -32.61 -22.28 12.08
C LYS A 353 -33.04 -23.77 12.04
N ASN A 354 -34.36 -24.05 12.00
CA ASN A 354 -34.91 -25.40 11.98
C ASN A 354 -35.44 -25.78 10.58
N CYS A 355 -35.15 -24.96 9.57
CA CYS A 355 -35.60 -25.17 8.19
C CYS A 355 -34.44 -24.87 7.22
N CYS A 356 -34.50 -23.81 6.45
CA CYS A 356 -33.52 -23.50 5.42
C CYS A 356 -32.14 -23.07 5.98
N GLY A 357 -32.09 -22.55 7.19
CA GLY A 357 -30.85 -22.17 7.89
C GLY A 357 -30.29 -23.24 8.81
N ARG A 358 -30.60 -24.53 8.58
CA ARG A 358 -30.14 -25.64 9.45
C ARG A 358 -28.64 -25.98 9.23
N ASN A 359 -28.10 -25.62 8.09
CA ASN A 359 -26.73 -25.94 7.69
C ASN A 359 -25.84 -24.67 7.56
N GLU A 360 -26.32 -23.49 8.00
CA GLU A 360 -25.57 -22.27 8.23
C GLU A 360 -25.36 -22.09 9.76
#